data_0fef72b89ccd5690b3f93beeb019b2cf
#
_entry.id   0fef72b89ccd5690b3f93beeb019b2cf
#
_cell.length_a   1.000
_cell.length_b   1.000
_cell.length_c   1.000
_cell.angle_alpha   90.00
_cell.angle_beta   90.00
_cell.angle_gamma   90.00
#
_symmetry.space_group_name_H-M   'P 1'
#
loop_
_entity.id
_entity.type
_entity.pdbx_description
1 polymer ?
#
loop_
_entity_poly.entity_id
_entity_poly.type
_entity_poly.pdbx_seq_one_letter_code
_entity_poly.pdbx_strand_id
1 'polypeptide(L)'
;IKSEEAILMARQLASQEGIFCGISSGANVVAALKLARKHPKMKRVVTMICDTGQRYFSTELCGAPKHVESPAREHPIDEYTKQQLDKYQSGWEIIEE
;
A
#
# COMPACT_ATOMS: atom_id res chain seq x y z
N ILE A 1 4.93 0.65 3.96
CA ILE A 1 3.49 0.51 4.24
C ILE A 1 3.29 -0.76 5.04
N LYS A 2 2.64 -0.64 6.16
CA LYS A 2 2.30 -1.78 6.99
C LYS A 2 1.08 -2.49 6.44
N SER A 3 1.02 -3.80 6.65
CA SER A 3 -0.12 -4.61 6.17
C SER A 3 -1.45 -4.12 6.74
N GLU A 4 -1.46 -3.71 8.01
CA GLU A 4 -2.66 -3.19 8.66
C GLU A 4 -3.16 -1.92 7.99
N GLU A 5 -2.26 -1.01 7.64
CA GLU A 5 -2.61 0.21 6.92
C GLU A 5 -3.23 -0.10 5.55
N ALA A 6 -2.64 -1.07 4.85
CA ALA A 6 -3.13 -1.47 3.54
C ALA A 6 -4.54 -2.07 3.61
N ILE A 7 -4.78 -2.94 4.59
CA ILE A 7 -6.08 -3.57 4.80
C ILE A 7 -7.14 -2.53 5.16
N LEU A 8 -6.82 -1.64 6.08
CA LEU A 8 -7.74 -0.57 6.48
C LEU A 8 -8.08 0.34 5.30
N MET A 9 -7.08 0.70 4.51
CA MET A 9 -7.31 1.54 3.34
C MET A 9 -8.18 0.83 2.30
N ALA A 10 -7.95 -0.44 2.04
CA ALA A 10 -8.78 -1.20 1.12
C ALA A 10 -10.23 -1.27 1.58
N ARG A 11 -10.46 -1.43 2.88
CA ARG A 11 -11.81 -1.39 3.46
C ARG A 11 -12.44 -0.01 3.33
N GLN A 12 -11.69 1.05 3.56
CA GLN A 12 -12.19 2.41 3.40
C GLN A 12 -12.54 2.72 1.95
N LEU A 13 -11.73 2.27 1.01
CA LEU A 13 -12.03 2.44 -0.41
C LEU A 13 -13.34 1.76 -0.80
N ALA A 14 -13.58 0.56 -0.28
CA ALA A 14 -14.82 -0.16 -0.53
C ALA A 14 -16.02 0.57 0.10
N SER A 15 -15.92 0.98 1.36
CA SER A 15 -17.06 1.54 2.10
C SER A 15 -17.35 3.00 1.77
N GLN A 16 -16.33 3.79 1.47
CA GLN A 16 -16.49 5.23 1.26
C GLN A 16 -16.50 5.63 -0.21
N GLU A 17 -15.76 4.92 -1.04
CA GLU A 17 -15.60 5.25 -2.45
C GLU A 17 -16.23 4.24 -3.40
N GLY A 18 -16.74 3.12 -2.86
CA GLY A 18 -17.30 2.07 -3.68
C GLY A 18 -16.29 1.31 -4.54
N ILE A 19 -15.01 1.37 -4.17
CA ILE A 19 -13.93 0.71 -4.89
C ILE A 19 -13.56 -0.57 -4.14
N PHE A 20 -13.99 -1.71 -4.65
CA PHE A 20 -13.68 -3.01 -4.06
C PHE A 20 -12.37 -3.55 -4.63
N CYS A 21 -11.28 -3.28 -3.95
CA CYS A 21 -9.94 -3.61 -4.39
C CYS A 21 -9.22 -4.54 -3.40
N GLY A 22 -8.10 -5.07 -3.82
CA GLY A 22 -7.28 -5.93 -2.99
C GLY A 22 -6.38 -5.16 -2.03
N ILE A 23 -5.65 -5.92 -1.20
CA ILE A 23 -4.76 -5.37 -0.17
C ILE A 23 -3.61 -4.57 -0.79
N SER A 24 -3.04 -5.06 -1.90
CA SER A 24 -1.96 -4.34 -2.59
C SER A 24 -2.43 -3.01 -3.17
N SER A 25 -3.67 -2.94 -3.62
CA SER A 25 -4.26 -1.67 -4.05
C SER A 25 -4.42 -0.70 -2.89
N GLY A 26 -4.83 -1.21 -1.72
CA GLY A 26 -4.86 -0.42 -0.50
C GLY A 26 -3.48 0.13 -0.13
N ALA A 27 -2.45 -0.70 -0.24
CA ALA A 27 -1.07 -0.28 0.01
C ALA A 27 -0.65 0.84 -0.96
N ASN A 28 -1.00 0.72 -2.23
CA ASN A 28 -0.69 1.74 -3.23
C ASN A 28 -1.36 3.07 -2.89
N VAL A 29 -2.61 3.05 -2.45
CA VAL A 29 -3.31 4.28 -2.08
C VAL A 29 -2.72 4.90 -0.82
N VAL A 30 -2.34 4.09 0.18
CA VAL A 30 -1.65 4.61 1.37
C VAL A 30 -0.35 5.29 0.98
N ALA A 31 0.44 4.67 0.10
CA ALA A 31 1.68 5.26 -0.39
C ALA A 31 1.43 6.58 -1.12
N ALA A 32 0.41 6.62 -1.97
CA ALA A 32 0.04 7.84 -2.69
C ALA A 32 -0.37 8.97 -1.74
N LEU A 33 -1.11 8.66 -0.69
CA LEU A 33 -1.51 9.65 0.31
C LEU A 33 -0.32 10.16 1.12
N LYS A 34 0.61 9.29 1.48
CA LYS A 34 1.84 9.70 2.16
C LYS A 34 2.67 10.62 1.28
N LEU A 35 2.78 10.30 0.00
CA LEU A 35 3.48 11.14 -0.97
C LEU A 35 2.80 12.51 -1.09
N ALA A 36 1.48 12.54 -1.20
CA ALA A 36 0.72 13.78 -1.31
C ALA A 36 0.89 14.67 -0.07
N ARG A 37 0.95 14.08 1.12
CA ARG A 37 1.18 14.84 2.36
C ARG A 37 2.59 15.43 2.40
N LYS A 38 3.57 14.69 1.89
CA LYS A 38 4.95 15.13 1.85
C LYS A 38 5.16 16.27 0.84
N HIS A 39 4.40 16.26 -0.23
CA HIS A 39 4.49 17.25 -1.31
C HIS A 39 3.15 17.94 -1.55
N PRO A 40 2.71 18.82 -0.61
CA PRO A 40 1.36 19.39 -0.69
C PRO A 40 1.12 20.31 -1.89
N LYS A 41 2.17 20.70 -2.61
CA LYS A 41 2.04 21.50 -3.83
C LYS A 41 1.71 20.68 -5.07
N MET A 42 1.81 19.35 -4.99
CA MET A 42 1.42 18.49 -6.12
C MET A 42 -0.08 18.55 -6.32
N LYS A 43 -0.47 18.79 -7.56
CA LYS A 43 -1.89 18.89 -7.94
C LYS A 43 -2.51 17.54 -8.28
N ARG A 44 -1.70 16.58 -8.67
CA ARG A 44 -2.15 15.26 -9.08
C ARG A 44 -1.19 14.20 -8.59
N VAL A 45 -1.75 13.13 -8.04
CA VAL A 45 -1.01 11.93 -7.67
C VAL A 45 -1.74 10.75 -8.31
N VAL A 46 -1.00 9.93 -9.03
CA VAL A 46 -1.55 8.77 -9.72
C VAL A 46 -1.05 7.51 -9.05
N THR A 47 -1.95 6.59 -8.83
CA THR A 47 -1.61 5.26 -8.31
C THR A 47 -2.41 4.20 -9.06
N MET A 48 -2.21 2.94 -8.72
CA MET A 48 -2.82 1.84 -9.45
C MET A 48 -3.67 0.98 -8.52
N ILE A 49 -4.86 0.66 -8.99
CA ILE A 49 -5.72 -0.36 -8.39
C ILE A 49 -5.46 -1.64 -9.19
N CYS A 50 -4.66 -2.54 -8.63
CA CYS A 50 -4.10 -3.67 -9.38
C CYS A 50 -5.03 -4.87 -9.47
N ASP A 51 -5.98 -5.02 -8.55
CA ASP A 51 -6.85 -6.18 -8.50
C ASP A 51 -8.17 -5.87 -7.80
N THR A 52 -9.06 -6.86 -7.75
CA THR A 52 -10.33 -6.73 -7.05
C THR A 52 -10.26 -7.40 -5.68
N GLY A 53 -11.12 -6.97 -4.76
CA GLY A 53 -11.19 -7.53 -3.42
C GLY A 53 -11.73 -8.94 -3.36
N GLN A 54 -12.34 -9.45 -4.42
CA GLN A 54 -12.92 -10.79 -4.47
C GLN A 54 -11.91 -11.89 -4.16
N ARG A 55 -10.66 -11.67 -4.51
CA ARG A 55 -9.58 -12.65 -4.25
C ARG A 55 -9.26 -12.77 -2.75
N TYR A 56 -9.80 -11.89 -1.94
CA TYR A 56 -9.42 -11.75 -0.52
C TYR A 56 -10.58 -12.01 0.43
N PHE A 57 -11.66 -12.69 -0.03
CA PHE A 57 -12.81 -12.98 0.81
C PHE A 57 -12.45 -13.78 2.07
N SER A 58 -11.45 -14.65 1.99
CA SER A 58 -11.00 -15.45 3.13
C SER A 58 -9.96 -14.76 4.00
N THR A 59 -9.65 -13.49 3.72
CA THR A 59 -8.64 -12.73 4.45
C THR A 59 -9.28 -11.73 5.40
N GLU A 60 -8.45 -11.09 6.21
CA GLU A 60 -8.87 -10.01 7.11
C GLU A 60 -9.53 -8.84 6.39
N LEU A 61 -9.23 -8.64 5.11
CA LEU A 61 -9.84 -7.59 4.31
C LEU A 61 -11.37 -7.68 4.35
N CYS A 62 -11.92 -8.89 4.26
CA CYS A 62 -13.36 -9.13 4.23
C CYS A 62 -13.91 -9.58 5.58
N GLY A 63 -13.16 -9.35 6.67
CA GLY A 63 -13.64 -9.66 8.02
C GLY A 63 -13.38 -11.08 8.47
N ALA A 64 -12.54 -11.84 7.78
CA ALA A 64 -12.14 -13.17 8.24
C ALA A 64 -11.42 -13.07 9.60
N PRO A 65 -11.52 -14.11 10.46
CA PRO A 65 -10.83 -14.09 11.73
C PRO A 65 -9.34 -13.87 11.54
N LYS A 66 -8.78 -13.08 12.44
CA LYS A 66 -7.35 -12.84 12.44
C LYS A 66 -6.64 -14.13 12.83
N HIS A 67 -5.99 -14.77 11.89
CA HIS A 67 -5.16 -15.92 12.13
C HIS A 67 -3.84 -15.49 12.77
N VAL A 68 -3.02 -16.47 13.08
CA VAL A 68 -1.70 -16.26 13.62
C VAL A 68 -1.00 -15.15 12.84
N GLU A 69 -0.57 -14.11 13.55
CA GLU A 69 0.23 -13.08 12.97
C GLU A 69 1.45 -13.70 12.32
N SER A 70 1.56 -13.51 11.02
CA SER A 70 2.77 -13.88 10.34
C SER A 70 3.83 -12.87 10.72
N PRO A 71 4.85 -13.25 11.49
CA PRO A 71 5.88 -12.30 11.86
C PRO A 71 6.62 -11.84 10.61
N ALA A 72 6.96 -10.57 10.59
CA ALA A 72 7.90 -10.02 9.64
C ALA A 72 7.51 -10.10 8.17
N ARG A 73 6.29 -9.72 7.82
CA ARG A 73 5.96 -9.44 6.43
C ARG A 73 6.31 -8.02 6.01
N GLU A 74 6.80 -7.25 6.95
CA GLU A 74 7.34 -5.95 6.64
C GLU A 74 8.79 -6.13 6.24
N HIS A 75 9.08 -5.83 4.99
CA HIS A 75 10.43 -5.91 4.48
C HIS A 75 10.98 -4.51 4.35
N PRO A 76 11.74 -4.04 5.34
CA PRO A 76 12.43 -2.76 5.18
C PRO A 76 13.37 -2.88 3.98
N ILE A 77 13.48 -1.81 3.23
CA ILE A 77 14.37 -1.76 2.09
C ILE A 77 15.80 -1.79 2.62
N ASP A 78 16.55 -2.83 2.28
CA ASP A 78 17.94 -2.97 2.69
C ASP A 78 18.87 -2.10 1.82
N GLU A 79 20.11 -1.99 2.24
CA GLU A 79 21.09 -1.18 1.51
C GLU A 79 21.34 -1.69 0.10
N TYR A 80 21.36 -3.01 -0.08
CA TYR A 80 21.56 -3.59 -1.39
C TYR A 80 20.43 -3.19 -2.35
N THR A 81 19.19 -3.28 -1.89
CA THR A 81 18.02 -2.89 -2.70
C THR A 81 18.07 -1.41 -3.03
N LYS A 82 18.40 -0.56 -2.04
CA LYS A 82 18.54 0.88 -2.27
C LYS A 82 19.59 1.18 -3.33
N GLN A 83 20.74 0.53 -3.26
CA GLN A 83 21.81 0.72 -4.24
C GLN A 83 21.39 0.29 -5.63
N GLN A 84 20.68 -0.83 -5.76
CA GLN A 84 20.21 -1.30 -7.06
C GLN A 84 19.16 -0.36 -7.65
N LEU A 85 18.26 0.14 -6.84
CA LEU A 85 17.25 1.09 -7.30
C LEU A 85 17.88 2.42 -7.72
N ASP A 86 18.81 2.94 -6.93
CA ASP A 86 19.54 4.17 -7.27
C ASP A 86 20.33 4.04 -8.56
N LYS A 87 20.86 2.85 -8.84
CA LYS A 87 21.62 2.59 -10.05
C LYS A 87 20.78 2.66 -11.31
N TYR A 88 19.53 2.24 -11.24
CA TYR A 88 18.67 2.07 -12.41
C TYR A 88 17.61 3.14 -12.58
N GLN A 89 17.31 3.89 -11.53
CA GLN A 89 16.26 4.91 -11.59
C GLN A 89 16.73 6.20 -10.94
N SER A 90 16.57 7.29 -11.67
CA SER A 90 16.68 8.64 -11.12
C SER A 90 15.29 9.24 -10.94
N GLY A 91 15.09 10.09 -9.96
CA GLY A 91 13.82 10.81 -9.78
C GLY A 91 12.78 10.10 -8.95
N TRP A 92 13.15 9.06 -8.22
CA TRP A 92 12.27 8.41 -7.26
C TRP A 92 12.76 8.66 -5.84
N GLU A 93 11.89 8.49 -4.86
CA GLU A 93 12.25 8.66 -3.46
C GLU A 93 11.60 7.58 -2.58
N ILE A 94 12.25 7.27 -1.47
CA ILE A 94 11.71 6.37 -0.44
C ILE A 94 11.09 7.23 0.65
N ILE A 95 9.80 6.97 0.93
CA ILE A 95 9.09 7.67 1.99
C ILE A 95 9.01 6.73 3.18
N GLU A 96 9.72 7.09 4.24
CA GLU A 96 9.71 6.36 5.50
C GLU A 96 8.88 7.16 6.52
N GLU A 97 7.67 6.72 6.72
CA GLU A 97 6.76 7.27 7.74
C GLU A 97 6.26 6.16 8.64
#